data_b3bc77f04ebdd6202829bdfb5da27b7b
#
_entry.id   b3bc77f04ebdd6202829bdfb5da27b7b
#
_cell.length_a   1.000
_cell.length_b   1.000
_cell.length_c   1.000
_cell.angle_alpha   90.00
_cell.angle_beta   90.00
_cell.angle_gamma   90.00
#
_symmetry.space_group_name_H-M   'P 1'
#
loop_
_entity.id
_entity.type
_entity.pdbx_description
1 polymer ?
#
loop_
_entity_poly.entity_id
_entity_poly.type
_entity_poly.pdbx_seq_one_letter_code
_entity_poly.pdbx_strand_id
1 'polypeptide(L)'
;MIDAVREMVNDEIVLLEAEFYEEVENAENRFSFTPRMTEILEGLKEKALDRGLWNFWLNDSKSGHGLSTVEYAYLAQEMKTPFQAEVFNCSAPDTGNMEVLLKYGTDAQKQRWLTPLLDGKIRSAYLMTEPDVASSDATNIEMSCVRKGNEYVLNGEKWWSSGAGDPRCNLYIVMVRTAEDGTPKHRRNSMLLVPSDAAGIEILRPMHVYGHDEAPHGHMHIRF
;
A
#
# COMPACT_ATOMS: atom_id res chain seq x y z
N MET A 1 18.38 -14.95 10.26
CA MET A 1 17.15 -14.21 9.86
C MET A 1 16.20 -15.11 9.08
N ILE A 2 16.60 -15.79 8.00
CA ILE A 2 15.70 -16.70 7.23
C ILE A 2 15.00 -17.71 8.12
N ASP A 3 15.76 -18.43 8.95
CA ASP A 3 15.17 -19.43 9.84
C ASP A 3 14.21 -18.81 10.87
N ALA A 4 14.51 -17.62 11.39
CA ALA A 4 13.62 -16.92 12.32
C ALA A 4 12.31 -16.45 11.64
N VAL A 5 12.36 -15.99 10.39
CA VAL A 5 11.14 -15.66 9.61
C VAL A 5 10.33 -16.93 9.34
N ARG A 6 10.99 -17.98 8.87
CA ARG A 6 10.34 -19.29 8.60
C ARG A 6 9.66 -19.87 9.83
N GLU A 7 10.34 -19.87 10.97
CA GLU A 7 9.80 -20.33 12.26
C GLU A 7 8.56 -19.52 12.64
N MET A 8 8.64 -18.19 12.63
CA MET A 8 7.51 -17.34 12.98
C MET A 8 6.32 -17.53 12.01
N VAL A 9 6.58 -17.66 10.71
CA VAL A 9 5.53 -17.94 9.72
C VAL A 9 4.84 -19.26 10.00
N ASN A 10 5.60 -20.35 10.17
CA ASN A 10 5.02 -21.68 10.29
C ASN A 10 4.36 -21.93 11.66
N ASP A 11 4.96 -21.44 12.74
CA ASP A 11 4.57 -21.80 14.09
C ASP A 11 3.57 -20.82 14.72
N GLU A 12 3.45 -19.61 14.18
CA GLU A 12 2.58 -18.57 14.75
C GLU A 12 1.64 -17.96 13.71
N ILE A 13 2.15 -17.48 12.56
CA ILE A 13 1.34 -16.70 11.62
C ILE A 13 0.32 -17.59 10.92
N VAL A 14 0.74 -18.72 10.35
CA VAL A 14 -0.14 -19.66 9.62
C VAL A 14 -1.29 -20.14 10.48
N LEU A 15 -1.06 -20.33 11.79
CA LEU A 15 -2.08 -20.79 12.73
C LEU A 15 -3.22 -19.78 12.92
N LEU A 16 -2.94 -18.50 12.79
CA LEU A 16 -3.91 -17.40 12.98
C LEU A 16 -4.44 -16.81 11.67
N GLU A 17 -3.74 -17.05 10.55
CA GLU A 17 -4.14 -16.53 9.24
C GLU A 17 -5.51 -17.05 8.80
N ALA A 18 -5.79 -18.33 9.04
CA ALA A 18 -7.10 -18.92 8.71
C ALA A 18 -8.23 -18.28 9.52
N GLU A 19 -8.02 -18.06 10.82
CA GLU A 19 -8.96 -17.38 11.71
C GLU A 19 -9.17 -15.92 11.27
N PHE A 20 -8.10 -15.21 10.88
CA PHE A 20 -8.20 -13.85 10.38
C PHE A 20 -9.11 -13.76 9.15
N TYR A 21 -8.93 -14.64 8.16
CA TYR A 21 -9.78 -14.64 6.98
C TYR A 21 -11.20 -15.16 7.22
N GLU A 22 -11.41 -16.04 8.19
CA GLU A 22 -12.77 -16.41 8.64
C GLU A 22 -13.51 -15.20 9.22
N GLU A 23 -12.85 -14.34 9.99
CA GLU A 23 -13.38 -13.09 10.47
C GLU A 23 -13.75 -12.13 9.31
N VAL A 24 -12.91 -12.04 8.26
CA VAL A 24 -13.22 -11.24 7.05
C VAL A 24 -14.49 -11.76 6.37
N GLU A 25 -14.62 -13.08 6.20
CA GLU A 25 -15.78 -13.69 5.53
C GLU A 25 -17.07 -13.49 6.31
N ASN A 26 -17.01 -13.46 7.65
CA ASN A 26 -18.15 -13.31 8.52
C ASN A 26 -18.48 -11.85 8.87
N ALA A 27 -17.63 -10.88 8.49
CA ALA A 27 -17.86 -9.48 8.76
C ALA A 27 -19.05 -8.93 7.94
N GLU A 28 -19.91 -8.11 8.54
CA GLU A 28 -21.00 -7.41 7.84
C GLU A 28 -20.45 -6.53 6.70
N ASN A 29 -19.34 -5.85 6.96
CA ASN A 29 -18.55 -5.14 5.94
C ASN A 29 -17.17 -5.80 5.84
N ARG A 30 -16.91 -6.51 4.75
CA ARG A 30 -15.65 -7.20 4.50
C ARG A 30 -14.44 -6.25 4.43
N PHE A 31 -14.66 -4.97 4.11
CA PHE A 31 -13.66 -3.90 4.11
C PHE A 31 -13.61 -3.16 5.45
N SER A 32 -13.80 -3.87 6.54
CA SER A 32 -13.62 -3.37 7.90
C SER A 32 -12.76 -4.34 8.72
N PHE A 33 -12.27 -3.87 9.87
CA PHE A 33 -11.56 -4.73 10.81
C PHE A 33 -12.45 -5.01 12.02
N THR A 34 -12.64 -6.29 12.31
CA THR A 34 -13.24 -6.70 13.59
C THR A 34 -12.22 -6.49 14.72
N PRO A 35 -12.67 -6.42 15.99
CA PRO A 35 -11.76 -6.42 17.13
C PRO A 35 -10.80 -7.62 17.11
N ARG A 36 -11.29 -8.79 16.67
CA ARG A 36 -10.47 -10.00 16.62
C ARG A 36 -9.41 -9.94 15.53
N MET A 37 -9.75 -9.46 14.33
CA MET A 37 -8.76 -9.23 13.26
C MET A 37 -7.65 -8.28 13.72
N THR A 38 -8.03 -7.22 14.42
CA THR A 38 -7.06 -6.25 14.97
C THR A 38 -6.16 -6.90 15.99
N GLU A 39 -6.72 -7.66 16.95
CA GLU A 39 -5.95 -8.39 17.97
C GLU A 39 -4.95 -9.36 17.34
N ILE A 40 -5.39 -10.17 16.36
CA ILE A 40 -4.52 -11.12 15.67
C ILE A 40 -3.35 -10.41 14.99
N LEU A 41 -3.67 -9.41 14.15
CA LEU A 41 -2.66 -8.76 13.33
C LEU A 41 -1.67 -7.94 14.17
N GLU A 42 -2.17 -7.13 15.09
CA GLU A 42 -1.30 -6.30 15.94
C GLU A 42 -0.47 -7.14 16.91
N GLY A 43 -1.03 -8.22 17.45
CA GLY A 43 -0.29 -9.15 18.29
C GLY A 43 0.85 -9.87 17.54
N LEU A 44 0.65 -10.23 16.27
CA LEU A 44 1.70 -10.82 15.43
C LEU A 44 2.76 -9.75 15.05
N LYS A 45 2.36 -8.51 14.74
CA LYS A 45 3.29 -7.41 14.48
C LYS A 45 4.17 -7.09 15.68
N GLU A 46 3.59 -7.05 16.88
CA GLU A 46 4.34 -6.84 18.12
C GLU A 46 5.42 -7.90 18.31
N LYS A 47 5.09 -9.16 18.10
CA LYS A 47 6.06 -10.26 18.16
C LYS A 47 7.17 -10.15 17.09
N ALA A 48 6.82 -9.70 15.87
CA ALA A 48 7.81 -9.46 14.82
C ALA A 48 8.77 -8.34 15.20
N LEU A 49 8.25 -7.24 15.74
CA LEU A 49 9.03 -6.12 16.26
C LEU A 49 9.98 -6.54 17.39
N ASP A 50 9.49 -7.28 18.39
CA ASP A 50 10.28 -7.75 19.53
C ASP A 50 11.44 -8.67 19.11
N ARG A 51 11.27 -9.41 18.00
CA ARG A 51 12.30 -10.28 17.43
C ARG A 51 13.25 -9.52 16.46
N GLY A 52 13.02 -8.23 16.23
CA GLY A 52 13.78 -7.46 15.24
C GLY A 52 13.51 -7.89 13.79
N LEU A 53 12.34 -8.48 13.51
CA LEU A 53 11.90 -8.92 12.20
C LEU A 53 10.91 -7.88 11.61
N TRP A 54 11.39 -6.66 11.39
CA TRP A 54 10.56 -5.54 10.96
C TRP A 54 11.22 -4.75 9.85
N ASN A 55 10.47 -4.36 8.81
CA ASN A 55 10.99 -3.57 7.69
C ASN A 55 12.26 -4.14 7.01
N PHE A 56 12.51 -5.42 7.07
CA PHE A 56 13.73 -6.02 6.53
C PHE A 56 13.81 -6.01 4.99
N TRP A 57 12.72 -5.68 4.31
CA TRP A 57 12.72 -5.42 2.86
C TRP A 57 13.50 -4.15 2.49
N LEU A 58 13.62 -3.19 3.42
CA LEU A 58 14.20 -1.89 3.17
C LEU A 58 15.72 -1.92 3.18
N ASN A 59 16.32 -1.58 2.04
CA ASN A 59 17.78 -1.57 1.84
C ASN A 59 18.51 -0.46 2.63
N ASP A 60 17.80 0.54 3.14
CA ASP A 60 18.38 1.58 3.98
C ASP A 60 18.70 1.03 5.38
N SER A 61 19.99 1.06 5.78
CA SER A 61 20.44 0.53 7.07
C SER A 61 20.01 1.35 8.29
N LYS A 62 19.45 2.56 8.09
CA LYS A 62 18.96 3.40 9.19
C LYS A 62 17.50 3.10 9.53
N SER A 63 16.69 2.77 8.51
CA SER A 63 15.25 2.53 8.64
C SER A 63 14.87 1.06 8.43
N GLY A 64 15.80 0.24 7.92
CA GLY A 64 15.65 -1.19 7.67
C GLY A 64 16.90 -1.95 8.09
N HIS A 65 17.15 -3.08 7.47
CA HIS A 65 18.27 -3.98 7.79
C HIS A 65 19.48 -3.83 6.83
N GLY A 66 19.38 -2.98 5.79
CA GLY A 66 20.43 -2.80 4.82
C GLY A 66 20.68 -4.03 3.92
N LEU A 67 19.71 -4.93 3.80
CA LEU A 67 19.80 -6.11 2.96
C LEU A 67 19.78 -5.72 1.48
N SER A 68 20.56 -6.42 0.68
CA SER A 68 20.42 -6.35 -0.77
C SER A 68 19.11 -6.95 -1.24
N THR A 69 18.64 -6.58 -2.44
CA THR A 69 17.42 -7.16 -3.03
C THR A 69 17.49 -8.69 -3.14
N VAL A 70 18.69 -9.25 -3.38
CA VAL A 70 18.88 -10.70 -3.46
C VAL A 70 18.71 -11.35 -2.08
N GLU A 71 19.30 -10.76 -1.04
CA GLU A 71 19.14 -11.27 0.33
C GLU A 71 17.66 -11.18 0.78
N TYR A 72 16.98 -10.07 0.46
CA TYR A 72 15.55 -9.94 0.73
C TYR A 72 14.71 -10.98 -0.03
N ALA A 73 15.06 -11.33 -1.26
CA ALA A 73 14.32 -12.32 -2.04
C ALA A 73 14.26 -13.69 -1.34
N TYR A 74 15.30 -14.11 -0.65
CA TYR A 74 15.30 -15.33 0.15
C TYR A 74 14.35 -15.25 1.37
N LEU A 75 14.23 -14.07 1.98
CA LEU A 75 13.28 -13.84 3.07
C LEU A 75 11.83 -13.79 2.56
N ALA A 76 11.63 -13.14 1.39
CA ALA A 76 10.31 -13.04 0.77
C ALA A 76 9.73 -14.41 0.40
N GLN A 77 10.56 -15.41 0.08
CA GLN A 77 10.11 -16.78 -0.20
C GLN A 77 9.45 -17.45 1.02
N GLU A 78 9.80 -17.04 2.21
CA GLU A 78 9.20 -17.58 3.44
C GLU A 78 7.81 -16.99 3.71
N MET A 79 7.51 -15.81 3.17
CA MET A 79 6.23 -15.10 3.28
C MET A 79 5.35 -15.39 2.06
N LYS A 80 4.47 -16.37 2.16
CA LYS A 80 3.71 -16.91 1.03
C LYS A 80 2.44 -16.12 0.69
N THR A 81 1.98 -15.25 1.60
CA THR A 81 0.73 -14.49 1.46
C THR A 81 0.95 -13.02 1.80
N PRO A 82 0.06 -12.12 1.30
CA PRO A 82 0.09 -10.70 1.70
C PRO A 82 -0.05 -10.49 3.21
N PHE A 83 -0.87 -11.31 3.89
CA PHE A 83 -1.03 -11.26 5.34
C PHE A 83 0.28 -11.55 6.07
N GLN A 84 0.99 -12.62 5.68
CA GLN A 84 2.29 -12.96 6.26
C GLN A 84 3.32 -11.85 6.05
N ALA A 85 3.36 -11.25 4.86
CA ALA A 85 4.24 -10.14 4.57
C ALA A 85 3.88 -8.88 5.39
N GLU A 86 2.59 -8.64 5.65
CA GLU A 86 2.14 -7.51 6.45
C GLU A 86 2.57 -7.60 7.91
N VAL A 87 2.60 -8.78 8.49
CA VAL A 87 3.08 -9.00 9.87
C VAL A 87 4.49 -8.45 10.08
N PHE A 88 5.34 -8.49 9.04
CA PHE A 88 6.70 -7.96 9.07
C PHE A 88 6.84 -6.53 8.51
N ASN A 89 5.71 -5.87 8.19
CA ASN A 89 5.66 -4.60 7.45
C ASN A 89 6.40 -4.66 6.10
N CYS A 90 6.30 -5.79 5.43
CA CYS A 90 6.94 -6.07 4.13
C CYS A 90 5.92 -6.23 2.98
N SER A 91 4.67 -5.82 3.19
CA SER A 91 3.59 -5.99 2.23
C SER A 91 3.57 -4.87 1.18
N ALA A 92 3.29 -5.24 -0.06
CA ALA A 92 2.93 -4.28 -1.11
C ALA A 92 1.48 -3.76 -0.88
N PRO A 93 1.16 -2.53 -1.31
CA PRO A 93 2.00 -1.57 -2.03
C PRO A 93 2.87 -0.69 -1.13
N ASP A 94 2.76 -0.81 0.20
CA ASP A 94 3.43 0.08 1.16
C ASP A 94 4.95 0.09 0.99
N THR A 95 5.57 -1.07 0.73
CA THR A 95 7.02 -1.16 0.51
C THR A 95 7.50 -0.20 -0.57
N GLY A 96 6.88 -0.24 -1.76
CA GLY A 96 7.21 0.67 -2.85
C GLY A 96 6.92 2.14 -2.52
N ASN A 97 5.81 2.40 -1.85
CA ASN A 97 5.41 3.76 -1.46
C ASN A 97 6.35 4.36 -0.40
N MET A 98 6.79 3.56 0.56
CA MET A 98 7.81 3.97 1.54
C MET A 98 9.15 4.26 0.87
N GLU A 99 9.58 3.47 -0.13
CA GLU A 99 10.80 3.75 -0.91
C GLU A 99 10.72 5.10 -1.66
N VAL A 100 9.59 5.37 -2.30
CA VAL A 100 9.34 6.66 -2.98
C VAL A 100 9.44 7.81 -1.99
N LEU A 101 8.79 7.71 -0.82
CA LEU A 101 8.83 8.73 0.22
C LEU A 101 10.23 8.91 0.80
N LEU A 102 10.94 7.82 1.07
CA LEU A 102 12.31 7.85 1.60
C LEU A 102 13.25 8.59 0.64
N LYS A 103 13.14 8.32 -0.66
CA LYS A 103 14.03 8.84 -1.69
C LYS A 103 13.70 10.26 -2.12
N TYR A 104 12.41 10.59 -2.25
CA TYR A 104 11.96 11.82 -2.90
C TYR A 104 11.14 12.74 -1.99
N GLY A 105 10.66 12.25 -0.85
CA GLY A 105 9.87 13.05 0.09
C GLY A 105 10.67 14.15 0.76
N THR A 106 10.03 15.31 0.99
CA THR A 106 10.56 16.34 1.90
C THR A 106 10.50 15.84 3.34
N ASP A 107 11.23 16.50 4.25
CA ASP A 107 11.22 16.12 5.68
C ASP A 107 9.80 16.16 6.26
N ALA A 108 9.00 17.15 5.90
CA ALA A 108 7.61 17.26 6.33
C ALA A 108 6.73 16.10 5.79
N GLN A 109 6.93 15.70 4.53
CA GLN A 109 6.23 14.56 3.94
C GLN A 109 6.66 13.23 4.56
N LYS A 110 7.96 13.06 4.86
CA LYS A 110 8.49 11.91 5.56
C LYS A 110 7.92 11.80 6.97
N GLN A 111 7.91 12.90 7.72
CA GLN A 111 7.33 12.92 9.05
C GLN A 111 5.84 12.60 9.05
N ARG A 112 5.10 13.15 8.09
CA ARG A 112 3.65 12.96 8.00
C ARG A 112 3.24 11.56 7.55
N TRP A 113 3.96 10.99 6.57
CA TRP A 113 3.54 9.78 5.86
C TRP A 113 4.49 8.60 6.03
N LEU A 114 5.80 8.82 5.85
CA LEU A 114 6.78 7.73 5.90
C LEU A 114 6.92 7.15 7.31
N THR A 115 7.03 8.01 8.32
CA THR A 115 7.18 7.55 9.71
C THR A 115 6.03 6.63 10.14
N PRO A 116 4.75 7.01 10.01
CA PRO A 116 3.67 6.11 10.40
C PRO A 116 3.55 4.86 9.49
N LEU A 117 3.99 4.90 8.24
CA LEU A 117 4.09 3.71 7.39
C LEU A 117 5.18 2.75 7.87
N LEU A 118 6.37 3.27 8.20
CA LEU A 118 7.47 2.48 8.76
C LEU A 118 7.10 1.87 10.13
N ASP A 119 6.28 2.57 10.91
CA ASP A 119 5.74 2.07 12.18
C ASP A 119 4.58 1.07 11.98
N GLY A 120 4.12 0.82 10.75
CA GLY A 120 2.98 -0.05 10.47
C GLY A 120 1.63 0.45 10.99
N LYS A 121 1.52 1.76 11.31
CA LYS A 121 0.32 2.39 11.87
C LYS A 121 -0.73 2.77 10.83
N ILE A 122 -0.28 3.04 9.62
CA ILE A 122 -1.15 3.34 8.47
C ILE A 122 -0.75 2.49 7.28
N ARG A 123 -1.65 2.41 6.31
CA ARG A 123 -1.41 1.81 5.00
C ARG A 123 -1.46 2.87 3.92
N SER A 124 -1.05 2.50 2.72
CA SER A 124 -1.05 3.37 1.55
C SER A 124 -1.47 2.61 0.29
N ALA A 125 -1.84 3.35 -0.76
CA ALA A 125 -2.09 2.78 -2.07
C ALA A 125 -1.39 3.58 -3.15
N TYR A 126 -1.05 2.91 -4.27
CA TYR A 126 -0.48 3.54 -5.45
C TYR A 126 -1.50 3.50 -6.59
N LEU A 127 -1.96 4.68 -7.02
CA LEU A 127 -3.04 4.84 -7.98
C LEU A 127 -2.48 5.28 -9.33
N MET A 128 -2.30 4.32 -10.24
CA MET A 128 -1.76 4.58 -11.57
C MET A 128 -2.78 4.29 -12.67
N THR A 129 -3.35 3.09 -12.66
CA THR A 129 -4.16 2.54 -13.74
C THR A 129 -5.49 3.26 -13.90
N GLU A 130 -5.90 3.52 -15.14
CA GLU A 130 -7.15 4.20 -15.51
C GLU A 130 -8.03 3.28 -16.35
N PRO A 131 -9.38 3.40 -16.26
CA PRO A 131 -10.30 2.52 -17.01
C PRO A 131 -10.19 2.66 -18.52
N ASP A 132 -10.03 3.88 -19.01
CA ASP A 132 -10.24 4.23 -20.41
C ASP A 132 -8.97 4.24 -21.26
N VAL A 133 -7.78 4.09 -20.64
CA VAL A 133 -6.50 4.14 -21.34
C VAL A 133 -5.57 3.00 -20.94
N ALA A 134 -4.65 2.62 -21.83
CA ALA A 134 -3.60 1.64 -21.58
C ALA A 134 -2.52 2.25 -20.66
N SER A 135 -2.88 2.49 -19.40
CA SER A 135 -2.11 3.25 -18.42
C SER A 135 -0.94 2.47 -17.78
N SER A 136 -0.73 1.22 -18.17
CA SER A 136 0.55 0.51 -17.93
C SER A 136 1.73 1.22 -18.59
N ASP A 137 1.50 1.88 -19.73
CA ASP A 137 2.40 2.92 -20.21
C ASP A 137 1.98 4.25 -19.56
N ALA A 138 2.78 4.71 -18.59
CA ALA A 138 2.52 5.95 -17.87
C ALA A 138 2.38 7.19 -18.76
N THR A 139 2.87 7.15 -20.00
CA THR A 139 2.71 8.26 -20.95
C THR A 139 1.27 8.44 -21.44
N ASN A 140 0.41 7.43 -21.23
CA ASN A 140 -1.00 7.43 -21.61
C ASN A 140 -1.93 7.92 -20.48
N ILE A 141 -1.41 8.23 -19.30
CA ILE A 141 -2.22 8.73 -18.18
C ILE A 141 -2.92 10.03 -18.59
N GLU A 142 -4.25 10.08 -18.39
CA GLU A 142 -5.11 11.18 -18.75
C GLU A 142 -5.75 11.90 -17.56
N MET A 143 -5.79 11.26 -16.38
CA MET A 143 -6.31 11.89 -15.17
C MET A 143 -5.68 13.25 -14.96
N SER A 144 -6.48 14.30 -14.99
CA SER A 144 -6.01 15.69 -14.97
C SER A 144 -5.70 16.17 -13.55
N CYS A 145 -4.70 17.03 -13.46
CA CYS A 145 -4.37 17.77 -12.25
C CYS A 145 -4.07 19.21 -12.59
N VAL A 146 -4.96 20.10 -12.16
CA VAL A 146 -4.86 21.54 -12.45
C VAL A 146 -4.61 22.32 -11.18
N ARG A 147 -3.55 23.13 -11.16
CA ARG A 147 -3.27 24.03 -10.05
C ARG A 147 -4.22 25.23 -10.06
N LYS A 148 -4.93 25.46 -8.96
CA LYS A 148 -5.78 26.63 -8.72
C LYS A 148 -5.31 27.33 -7.44
N GLY A 149 -4.52 28.38 -7.59
CA GLY A 149 -3.91 29.07 -6.45
C GLY A 149 -2.94 28.18 -5.68
N ASN A 150 -3.26 27.87 -4.43
CA ASN A 150 -2.47 26.99 -3.55
C ASN A 150 -2.98 25.54 -3.51
N GLU A 151 -3.97 25.21 -4.31
CA GLU A 151 -4.60 23.89 -4.35
C GLU A 151 -4.39 23.23 -5.70
N TYR A 152 -4.47 21.90 -5.71
CA TYR A 152 -4.54 21.09 -6.91
C TYR A 152 -5.93 20.46 -7.01
N VAL A 153 -6.56 20.59 -8.18
CA VAL A 153 -7.84 19.96 -8.49
C VAL A 153 -7.57 18.75 -9.36
N LEU A 154 -7.89 17.57 -8.85
CA LEU A 154 -7.79 16.31 -9.54
C LEU A 154 -9.14 15.95 -10.14
N ASN A 155 -9.13 15.35 -11.35
CA ASN A 155 -10.35 14.92 -12.01
C ASN A 155 -10.08 13.71 -12.89
N GLY A 156 -10.78 12.60 -12.63
CA GLY A 156 -10.64 11.36 -13.35
C GLY A 156 -10.92 10.14 -12.47
N GLU A 157 -10.61 8.97 -13.00
CA GLU A 157 -10.83 7.71 -12.30
C GLU A 157 -9.55 6.87 -12.28
N LYS A 158 -9.36 6.13 -11.21
CA LYS A 158 -8.33 5.12 -11.03
C LYS A 158 -8.98 3.80 -10.67
N TRP A 159 -8.49 2.71 -11.22
CA TRP A 159 -8.97 1.39 -10.88
C TRP A 159 -7.83 0.41 -10.59
N TRP A 160 -8.15 -0.78 -10.13
CA TRP A 160 -7.17 -1.77 -9.69
C TRP A 160 -6.18 -1.21 -8.65
N SER A 161 -6.68 -0.30 -7.81
CA SER A 161 -5.89 0.38 -6.79
C SER A 161 -5.76 -0.51 -5.56
N SER A 162 -4.70 -1.33 -5.52
CA SER A 162 -4.44 -2.30 -4.45
C SER A 162 -4.24 -1.62 -3.11
N GLY A 163 -4.88 -2.14 -2.08
CA GLY A 163 -4.81 -1.63 -0.71
C GLY A 163 -5.68 -0.41 -0.43
N ALA A 164 -6.34 0.17 -1.46
CA ALA A 164 -7.14 1.38 -1.27
C ALA A 164 -8.47 1.13 -0.54
N GLY A 165 -8.90 -0.12 -0.40
CA GLY A 165 -10.08 -0.52 0.37
C GLY A 165 -9.82 -0.73 1.85
N ASP A 166 -8.57 -0.79 2.25
CA ASP A 166 -8.19 -0.99 3.64
C ASP A 166 -8.58 0.25 4.47
N PRO A 167 -9.33 0.11 5.57
CA PRO A 167 -9.74 1.24 6.40
C PRO A 167 -8.55 1.97 7.05
N ARG A 168 -7.38 1.35 7.10
CA ARG A 168 -6.13 1.95 7.61
C ARG A 168 -5.35 2.69 6.52
N CYS A 169 -5.80 2.63 5.25
CA CYS A 169 -5.16 3.33 4.14
C CYS A 169 -5.42 4.83 4.24
N ASN A 170 -4.39 5.59 4.62
CA ASN A 170 -4.49 7.03 4.84
C ASN A 170 -3.83 7.86 3.73
N LEU A 171 -3.07 7.22 2.84
CA LEU A 171 -2.32 7.88 1.78
C LEU A 171 -2.53 7.20 0.43
N TYR A 172 -2.90 7.98 -0.56
CA TYR A 172 -2.81 7.62 -1.96
C TYR A 172 -1.64 8.34 -2.63
N ILE A 173 -0.76 7.59 -3.31
CA ILE A 173 0.19 8.17 -4.27
C ILE A 173 -0.45 8.08 -5.64
N VAL A 174 -0.90 9.21 -6.16
CA VAL A 174 -1.71 9.28 -7.38
C VAL A 174 -0.87 9.79 -8.54
N MET A 175 -0.77 8.99 -9.62
CA MET A 175 -0.18 9.44 -10.87
C MET A 175 -1.20 10.26 -11.67
N VAL A 176 -0.80 11.47 -12.02
CA VAL A 176 -1.67 12.45 -12.71
C VAL A 176 -0.92 13.16 -13.83
N ARG A 177 -1.68 13.66 -14.80
CA ARG A 177 -1.17 14.50 -15.86
C ARG A 177 -1.20 15.97 -15.40
N THR A 178 -0.01 16.57 -15.26
CA THR A 178 0.16 17.94 -14.78
C THR A 178 0.60 18.91 -15.87
N ALA A 179 1.07 18.40 -17.00
CA ALA A 179 1.61 19.24 -18.08
C ALA A 179 0.64 19.38 -19.24
N GLU A 180 0.73 20.53 -19.94
CA GLU A 180 -0.05 20.86 -21.12
C GLU A 180 0.37 20.04 -22.35
N ASP A 181 -0.48 20.06 -23.38
CA ASP A 181 -0.19 19.49 -24.68
C ASP A 181 1.07 20.15 -25.30
N GLY A 182 1.88 19.32 -25.97
CA GLY A 182 3.17 19.76 -26.50
C GLY A 182 4.37 19.45 -25.60
N THR A 183 4.16 19.19 -24.29
CA THR A 183 5.21 18.72 -23.42
C THR A 183 5.65 17.28 -23.83
N PRO A 184 6.95 16.96 -23.84
CA PRO A 184 7.41 15.59 -24.11
C PRO A 184 6.73 14.56 -23.20
N LYS A 185 6.24 13.46 -23.78
CA LYS A 185 5.40 12.47 -23.10
C LYS A 185 5.90 12.04 -21.72
N HIS A 186 7.22 11.75 -21.59
CA HIS A 186 7.84 11.31 -20.34
C HIS A 186 8.00 12.42 -19.27
N ARG A 187 7.55 13.65 -19.55
CA ARG A 187 7.63 14.81 -18.64
C ARG A 187 6.26 15.38 -18.29
N ARG A 188 5.16 14.66 -18.65
CA ARG A 188 3.79 15.16 -18.48
C ARG A 188 3.21 14.85 -17.12
N ASN A 189 3.70 13.81 -16.46
CA ASN A 189 3.07 13.25 -15.29
C ASN A 189 3.82 13.61 -14.02
N SER A 190 3.07 13.69 -12.94
CA SER A 190 3.56 13.86 -11.58
C SER A 190 2.91 12.84 -10.66
N MET A 191 3.54 12.56 -9.53
CA MET A 191 2.96 11.82 -8.42
C MET A 191 2.53 12.81 -7.34
N LEU A 192 1.28 12.71 -6.90
CA LEU A 192 0.73 13.53 -5.83
C LEU A 192 0.46 12.67 -4.60
N LEU A 193 0.82 13.18 -3.43
CA LEU A 193 0.47 12.60 -2.14
C LEU A 193 -0.90 13.13 -1.74
N VAL A 194 -1.91 12.28 -1.78
CA VAL A 194 -3.30 12.65 -1.53
C VAL A 194 -3.78 11.91 -0.28
N PRO A 195 -4.25 12.62 0.76
CA PRO A 195 -4.93 11.97 1.88
C PRO A 195 -6.15 11.20 1.37
N SER A 196 -6.36 9.98 1.86
CA SER A 196 -7.48 9.14 1.40
C SER A 196 -8.87 9.70 1.75
N ASP A 197 -8.91 10.56 2.78
CA ASP A 197 -10.11 11.27 3.24
C ASP A 197 -10.32 12.65 2.59
N ALA A 198 -9.55 12.98 1.54
CA ALA A 198 -9.70 14.25 0.84
C ALA A 198 -11.09 14.36 0.20
N ALA A 199 -11.68 15.56 0.29
CA ALA A 199 -13.02 15.82 -0.26
C ALA A 199 -13.06 15.57 -1.78
N GLY A 200 -14.12 14.90 -2.24
CA GLY A 200 -14.34 14.58 -3.64
C GLY A 200 -13.79 13.21 -4.08
N ILE A 201 -13.23 12.44 -3.17
CA ILE A 201 -12.84 11.05 -3.43
C ILE A 201 -14.04 10.13 -3.16
N GLU A 202 -14.35 9.29 -4.13
CA GLU A 202 -15.42 8.29 -4.04
C GLU A 202 -14.88 6.91 -4.43
N ILE A 203 -14.95 5.94 -3.52
CA ILE A 203 -14.71 4.53 -3.83
C ILE A 203 -15.98 3.98 -4.49
N LEU A 204 -15.89 3.66 -5.78
CA LEU A 204 -17.05 3.22 -6.57
C LEU A 204 -17.38 1.75 -6.30
N ARG A 205 -16.37 0.90 -6.26
CA ARG A 205 -16.52 -0.55 -6.01
C ARG A 205 -15.18 -1.24 -5.83
N PRO A 206 -15.15 -2.42 -5.20
CA PRO A 206 -14.03 -3.34 -5.31
C PRO A 206 -13.98 -3.96 -6.71
N MET A 207 -12.78 -4.28 -7.16
CA MET A 207 -12.51 -5.07 -8.36
C MET A 207 -12.30 -6.52 -7.94
N HIS A 208 -12.74 -7.47 -8.76
CA HIS A 208 -12.64 -8.90 -8.43
C HIS A 208 -11.59 -9.59 -9.30
N VAL A 209 -10.73 -10.37 -8.67
CA VAL A 209 -9.75 -11.25 -9.31
C VAL A 209 -10.24 -12.68 -9.13
N TYR A 210 -10.61 -13.36 -10.21
CA TYR A 210 -11.20 -14.72 -10.18
C TYR A 210 -12.39 -14.86 -9.22
N GLY A 211 -13.17 -13.78 -9.03
CA GLY A 211 -14.33 -13.78 -8.15
C GLY A 211 -14.04 -13.36 -6.71
N HIS A 212 -12.78 -13.14 -6.33
CA HIS A 212 -12.37 -12.66 -5.01
C HIS A 212 -12.17 -11.14 -5.01
N ASP A 213 -12.66 -10.44 -3.98
CA ASP A 213 -12.54 -9.00 -3.79
C ASP A 213 -11.30 -8.58 -3.02
N GLU A 214 -10.50 -9.54 -2.55
CA GLU A 214 -9.25 -9.35 -1.79
C GLU A 214 -9.44 -8.51 -0.51
N ALA A 215 -10.63 -8.59 0.10
CA ALA A 215 -10.90 -7.93 1.38
C ALA A 215 -9.96 -8.45 2.49
N PRO A 216 -9.57 -7.59 3.46
CA PRO A 216 -10.01 -6.22 3.68
C PRO A 216 -9.24 -5.15 2.90
N HIS A 217 -8.20 -5.51 2.15
CA HIS A 217 -7.34 -4.55 1.44
C HIS A 217 -7.94 -4.08 0.11
N GLY A 218 -8.40 -5.04 -0.70
CA GLY A 218 -9.08 -4.86 -1.98
C GLY A 218 -8.25 -4.18 -3.07
N HIS A 219 -8.84 -4.24 -4.27
CA HIS A 219 -8.39 -3.46 -5.43
C HIS A 219 -9.54 -2.54 -5.82
N MET A 220 -9.42 -1.25 -5.58
CA MET A 220 -10.57 -0.34 -5.70
C MET A 220 -10.63 0.37 -7.05
N HIS A 221 -11.87 0.65 -7.49
CA HIS A 221 -12.19 1.63 -8.51
C HIS A 221 -12.57 2.92 -7.80
N ILE A 222 -11.87 4.01 -8.09
CA ILE A 222 -11.94 5.28 -7.34
C ILE A 222 -12.14 6.43 -8.32
N ARG A 223 -13.05 7.34 -7.99
CA ARG A 223 -13.27 8.61 -8.69
C ARG A 223 -12.76 9.77 -7.86
N PHE A 224 -12.25 10.77 -8.57
CA PHE A 224 -11.78 12.04 -8.05
C PHE A 224 -12.50 13.21 -8.70
#